data_59fa0c69557415f0f8e5bb825b3ff2e2
#
_entry.id   59fa0c69557415f0f8e5bb825b3ff2e2
#
_cell.length_a   1.000
_cell.length_b   1.000
_cell.length_c   1.000
_cell.angle_alpha   90.00
_cell.angle_beta   90.00
_cell.angle_gamma   90.00
#
_symmetry.space_group_name_H-M   'P 1'
#
loop_
_entity.id
_entity.type
_entity.pdbx_description
1 polymer ?
#
loop_
_entity_poly.entity_id
_entity_poly.type
_entity_poly.pdbx_seq_one_letter_code
_entity_poly.pdbx_strand_id
1 'polypeptide(L)'
;MDAGIVSRLPATGCVHYAPPVRAGISRKHQPGGPAIHPYQIMMILNPDADQEAQAEITSRVRTLVEEAGGTVNDVAEWGRRPIAYPVRKHADGVYVIVTCEASSAAVDEVTRVLGISKDVVLRAMPFRLSESELEAVKANGVPVPVDDHPAEERPRGGRGGGRGGGGGRRRDR
;
A
#
# COMPACT_ATOMS: atom_id res chain seq x y z
N MET A 1 59.86 3.62 -62.68
CA MET A 1 59.71 4.86 -61.95
C MET A 1 58.23 5.18 -62.04
N ASP A 2 57.58 5.33 -61.00
CA ASP A 2 56.19 5.74 -60.70
C ASP A 2 55.29 4.64 -60.09
N ALA A 3 55.23 4.77 -58.83
CA ALA A 3 54.37 3.97 -57.97
C ALA A 3 52.95 4.55 -58.01
N GLY A 4 52.00 3.73 -58.53
CA GLY A 4 50.59 4.05 -58.53
C GLY A 4 49.99 4.00 -57.14
N ILE A 5 49.54 5.15 -56.63
CA ILE A 5 48.79 5.28 -55.38
C ILE A 5 47.35 4.87 -55.64
N VAL A 6 46.94 3.68 -55.17
CA VAL A 6 45.53 3.25 -55.11
C VAL A 6 44.90 3.79 -53.85
N SER A 7 44.09 4.84 -54.01
CA SER A 7 43.25 5.39 -52.98
C SER A 7 42.18 4.40 -52.57
N ARG A 8 42.31 3.81 -51.37
CA ARG A 8 41.24 3.06 -50.72
C ARG A 8 40.24 4.02 -50.11
N LEU A 9 38.98 3.96 -50.57
CA LEU A 9 37.84 4.60 -49.95
C LEU A 9 37.56 3.93 -48.60
N PRO A 10 37.31 4.69 -47.55
CA PRO A 10 36.90 4.11 -46.29
C PRO A 10 35.46 3.58 -46.37
N ALA A 11 35.27 2.35 -45.95
CA ALA A 11 34.00 1.71 -45.82
C ALA A 11 33.07 2.53 -44.90
N THR A 12 31.86 2.79 -45.37
CA THR A 12 30.76 3.44 -44.66
C THR A 12 30.49 2.68 -43.38
N GLY A 13 31.01 3.20 -42.26
CA GLY A 13 30.71 2.68 -40.93
C GLY A 13 29.22 2.92 -40.59
N CYS A 14 28.47 1.87 -40.38
CA CYS A 14 27.14 1.95 -39.78
C CYS A 14 27.28 2.62 -38.42
N VAL A 15 26.78 3.83 -38.32
CA VAL A 15 26.67 4.53 -37.04
C VAL A 15 25.61 3.79 -36.22
N HIS A 16 26.04 2.91 -35.30
CA HIS A 16 25.19 2.35 -34.32
C HIS A 16 24.73 3.48 -33.39
N TYR A 17 23.49 3.93 -33.59
CA TYR A 17 22.82 4.80 -32.66
C TYR A 17 22.51 3.98 -31.40
N ALA A 18 23.38 4.07 -30.40
CA ALA A 18 23.10 3.63 -29.06
C ALA A 18 22.17 4.66 -28.40
N PRO A 19 20.95 4.32 -27.99
CA PRO A 19 20.11 5.26 -27.27
C PRO A 19 20.83 5.67 -25.97
N PRO A 20 20.69 6.94 -25.54
CA PRO A 20 21.29 7.38 -24.29
C PRO A 20 20.73 6.52 -23.17
N VAL A 21 21.61 5.74 -22.55
CA VAL A 21 21.29 5.03 -21.30
C VAL A 21 20.89 6.13 -20.34
N ARG A 22 19.60 6.23 -20.02
CA ARG A 22 19.15 7.04 -18.90
C ARG A 22 19.98 6.59 -17.72
N ALA A 23 20.87 7.46 -17.26
CA ALA A 23 21.59 7.26 -16.02
C ALA A 23 20.50 7.04 -14.96
N GLY A 24 20.28 5.77 -14.65
CA GLY A 24 19.42 5.38 -13.57
C GLY A 24 19.93 6.15 -12.36
N ILE A 25 19.04 6.88 -11.70
CA ILE A 25 19.33 7.47 -10.41
C ILE A 25 19.70 6.28 -9.53
N SER A 26 20.98 5.98 -9.50
CA SER A 26 21.56 5.00 -8.62
C SER A 26 21.32 5.56 -7.22
N ARG A 27 20.22 5.18 -6.60
CA ARG A 27 20.08 5.36 -5.17
C ARG A 27 21.26 4.60 -4.58
N LYS A 28 22.30 5.34 -4.22
CA LYS A 28 23.41 4.81 -3.44
C LYS A 28 22.76 4.22 -2.18
N HIS A 29 22.52 2.92 -2.22
CA HIS A 29 22.32 2.15 -1.02
C HIS A 29 23.66 2.22 -0.27
N GLN A 30 23.76 3.20 0.63
CA GLN A 30 24.89 3.27 1.54
C GLN A 30 24.71 2.11 2.51
N PRO A 31 25.66 1.19 2.59
CA PRO A 31 25.73 0.23 3.66
C PRO A 31 26.30 0.94 4.89
N GLY A 32 25.53 1.83 5.46
CA GLY A 32 25.71 2.33 6.83
C GLY A 32 24.79 1.50 7.69
N GLY A 33 25.17 1.24 8.96
CA GLY A 33 24.41 0.43 9.89
C GLY A 33 22.91 0.78 9.93
N PRO A 34 22.06 0.07 10.68
CA PRO A 34 20.61 0.18 10.57
C PRO A 34 20.19 1.61 10.87
N ALA A 35 20.12 2.41 9.82
CA ALA A 35 19.66 3.79 9.93
C ALA A 35 18.20 3.73 10.36
N ILE A 36 17.92 4.20 11.56
CA ILE A 36 16.58 4.31 12.12
C ILE A 36 15.91 5.52 11.44
N HIS A 37 14.74 5.29 10.90
CA HIS A 37 13.94 6.32 10.25
C HIS A 37 12.51 6.27 10.78
N PRO A 38 11.82 7.41 10.78
CA PRO A 38 10.41 7.44 11.16
C PRO A 38 9.53 6.84 10.04
N TYR A 39 8.67 5.93 10.45
CA TYR A 39 7.68 5.28 9.60
C TYR A 39 6.29 5.36 10.23
N GLN A 40 5.31 5.37 9.37
CA GLN A 40 3.92 5.20 9.71
C GLN A 40 3.38 4.00 8.95
N ILE A 41 2.87 3.01 9.67
CA ILE A 41 2.32 1.79 9.10
C ILE A 41 0.81 1.85 9.23
N MET A 42 0.13 2.09 8.11
CA MET A 42 -1.32 2.05 8.06
C MET A 42 -1.77 0.63 7.77
N MET A 43 -2.62 0.10 8.64
CA MET A 43 -3.25 -1.21 8.51
C MET A 43 -4.75 -1.05 8.33
N ILE A 44 -5.30 -1.79 7.39
CA ILE A 44 -6.75 -1.95 7.21
C ILE A 44 -7.06 -3.38 7.64
N LEU A 45 -7.77 -3.52 8.74
CA LEU A 45 -8.14 -4.80 9.30
C LEU A 45 -9.54 -5.21 8.83
N ASN A 46 -9.78 -6.50 8.83
CA ASN A 46 -11.06 -7.09 8.48
C ASN A 46 -12.10 -6.71 9.56
N PRO A 47 -13.23 -6.07 9.20
CA PRO A 47 -14.26 -5.68 10.17
C PRO A 47 -15.01 -6.88 10.75
N ASP A 48 -14.97 -8.04 10.09
CA ASP A 48 -15.61 -9.27 10.52
C ASP A 48 -14.69 -10.16 11.39
N ALA A 49 -13.40 -9.75 11.54
CA ALA A 49 -12.47 -10.45 12.43
C ALA A 49 -12.74 -10.07 13.90
N ASP A 50 -12.48 -11.02 14.78
CA ASP A 50 -12.62 -10.82 16.21
C ASP A 50 -11.74 -9.68 16.72
N GLN A 51 -12.25 -8.91 17.66
CA GLN A 51 -11.52 -7.77 18.23
C GLN A 51 -10.21 -8.22 18.91
N GLU A 52 -10.21 -9.42 19.50
CA GLU A 52 -9.00 -10.02 20.08
C GLU A 52 -7.93 -10.27 19.00
N ALA A 53 -8.32 -10.80 17.86
CA ALA A 53 -7.39 -11.02 16.73
C ALA A 53 -6.85 -9.70 16.16
N GLN A 54 -7.66 -8.65 16.13
CA GLN A 54 -7.20 -7.31 15.72
C GLN A 54 -6.19 -6.73 16.71
N ALA A 55 -6.43 -6.88 18.02
CA ALA A 55 -5.53 -6.45 19.07
C ALA A 55 -4.22 -7.28 19.07
N GLU A 56 -4.30 -8.58 18.82
CA GLU A 56 -3.13 -9.46 18.69
C GLU A 56 -2.21 -9.02 17.56
N ILE A 57 -2.76 -8.72 16.37
CA ILE A 57 -1.98 -8.21 15.23
C ILE A 57 -1.29 -6.89 15.58
N THR A 58 -1.98 -5.99 16.24
CA THR A 58 -1.40 -4.70 16.67
C THR A 58 -0.25 -4.91 17.67
N SER A 59 -0.44 -5.80 18.64
CA SER A 59 0.58 -6.18 19.61
C SER A 59 1.78 -6.83 18.94
N ARG A 60 1.55 -7.71 17.97
CA ARG A 60 2.59 -8.38 17.21
C ARG A 60 3.45 -7.40 16.40
N VAL A 61 2.83 -6.39 15.79
CA VAL A 61 3.55 -5.31 15.09
C VAL A 61 4.48 -4.57 16.06
N ARG A 62 3.99 -4.23 17.25
CA ARG A 62 4.79 -3.58 18.30
C ARG A 62 5.99 -4.44 18.68
N THR A 63 5.78 -5.71 18.99
CA THR A 63 6.85 -6.66 19.35
C THR A 63 7.92 -6.76 18.25
N LEU A 64 7.52 -6.90 16.98
CA LEU A 64 8.43 -6.99 15.85
C LEU A 64 9.29 -5.73 15.68
N VAL A 65 8.69 -4.55 15.88
CA VAL A 65 9.43 -3.28 15.82
C VAL A 65 10.45 -3.19 16.96
N GLU A 66 10.05 -3.56 18.19
CA GLU A 66 10.90 -3.50 19.39
C GLU A 66 12.04 -4.54 19.31
N GLU A 67 11.76 -5.77 18.87
CA GLU A 67 12.76 -6.82 18.66
C GLU A 67 13.82 -6.42 17.63
N ALA A 68 13.44 -5.65 16.63
CA ALA A 68 14.36 -5.13 15.62
C ALA A 68 15.11 -3.86 16.09
N GLY A 69 14.98 -3.48 17.36
CA GLY A 69 15.63 -2.30 17.95
C GLY A 69 14.98 -0.97 17.57
N GLY A 70 13.75 -1.00 17.09
CA GLY A 70 12.94 0.19 16.83
C GLY A 70 12.13 0.63 18.06
N THR A 71 11.43 1.73 17.92
CA THR A 71 10.56 2.29 18.98
C THR A 71 9.19 2.61 18.39
N VAL A 72 8.11 2.19 19.05
CA VAL A 72 6.75 2.59 18.68
C VAL A 72 6.39 3.86 19.45
N ASN A 73 6.07 4.92 18.71
CA ASN A 73 5.77 6.23 19.27
C ASN A 73 4.26 6.41 19.54
N ASP A 74 3.42 5.97 18.63
CA ASP A 74 1.96 6.15 18.73
C ASP A 74 1.20 5.03 18.00
N VAL A 75 0.01 4.71 18.49
CA VAL A 75 -0.94 3.77 17.87
C VAL A 75 -2.31 4.44 17.85
N ALA A 76 -2.72 4.88 16.67
CA ALA A 76 -4.00 5.53 16.46
C ALA A 76 -5.01 4.57 15.84
N GLU A 77 -6.11 4.35 16.52
CA GLU A 77 -7.24 3.58 16.02
C GLU A 77 -8.30 4.53 15.45
N TRP A 78 -8.47 4.51 14.13
CA TRP A 78 -9.48 5.34 13.47
C TRP A 78 -10.85 4.68 13.41
N GLY A 79 -10.94 3.41 13.83
CA GLY A 79 -12.18 2.64 13.80
C GLY A 79 -12.59 2.18 12.41
N ARG A 80 -13.86 1.76 12.30
CA ARG A 80 -14.44 1.23 11.06
C ARG A 80 -14.79 2.35 10.11
N ARG A 81 -14.27 2.26 8.86
CA ARG A 81 -14.49 3.26 7.81
C ARG A 81 -14.72 2.59 6.46
N PRO A 82 -15.48 3.22 5.56
CA PRO A 82 -15.66 2.73 4.21
C PRO A 82 -14.34 2.81 3.43
N ILE A 83 -14.07 1.78 2.63
CA ILE A 83 -12.94 1.73 1.72
C ILE A 83 -13.42 2.22 0.35
N ALA A 84 -12.60 3.01 -0.37
CA ALA A 84 -12.95 3.60 -1.67
C ALA A 84 -13.37 2.55 -2.72
N TYR A 85 -12.83 1.35 -2.63
CA TYR A 85 -13.19 0.19 -3.46
C TYR A 85 -13.14 -1.09 -2.62
N PRO A 86 -13.98 -2.09 -2.91
CA PRO A 86 -14.01 -3.30 -2.10
C PRO A 86 -12.68 -4.06 -2.18
N VAL A 87 -12.13 -4.38 -1.02
CA VAL A 87 -10.94 -5.21 -0.87
C VAL A 87 -11.36 -6.58 -0.31
N ARG A 88 -11.04 -7.67 -1.03
CA ARG A 88 -11.43 -9.04 -0.63
C ARG A 88 -12.91 -9.19 -0.27
N LYS A 89 -13.80 -8.53 -1.02
CA LYS A 89 -15.26 -8.50 -0.83
C LYS A 89 -15.76 -7.66 0.35
N HIS A 90 -14.87 -7.02 1.14
CA HIS A 90 -15.26 -6.09 2.20
C HIS A 90 -15.29 -4.67 1.64
N ALA A 91 -16.39 -3.96 1.88
CA ALA A 91 -16.55 -2.55 1.51
C ALA A 91 -16.06 -1.60 2.61
N ASP A 92 -15.92 -2.12 3.82
CA ASP A 92 -15.47 -1.39 5.00
C ASP A 92 -14.21 -2.06 5.56
N GLY A 93 -13.47 -1.34 6.39
CA GLY A 93 -12.32 -1.86 7.13
C GLY A 93 -12.09 -1.09 8.42
N VAL A 94 -11.43 -1.73 9.38
CA VAL A 94 -10.98 -1.06 10.59
C VAL A 94 -9.58 -0.53 10.35
N TYR A 95 -9.40 0.77 10.51
CA TYR A 95 -8.13 1.44 10.26
C TYR A 95 -7.34 1.59 11.56
N VAL A 96 -6.12 1.08 11.55
CA VAL A 96 -5.16 1.23 12.64
C VAL A 96 -3.84 1.77 12.05
N ILE A 97 -3.30 2.78 12.69
CA ILE A 97 -2.07 3.43 12.25
C ILE A 97 -1.05 3.35 13.37
N VAL A 98 0.09 2.76 13.06
CA VAL A 98 1.22 2.63 13.99
C VAL A 98 2.33 3.54 13.52
N THR A 99 2.72 4.51 14.36
CA THR A 99 3.87 5.38 14.11
C THR A 99 5.07 4.84 14.88
N CYS A 100 6.17 4.59 14.18
CA CYS A 100 7.37 4.00 14.77
C CYS A 100 8.64 4.57 14.15
N GLU A 101 9.73 4.46 14.90
CA GLU A 101 11.08 4.69 14.42
C GLU A 101 11.80 3.35 14.33
N ALA A 102 12.15 2.93 13.11
CA ALA A 102 12.71 1.62 12.87
C ALA A 102 13.67 1.60 11.67
N SER A 103 14.38 0.51 11.51
CA SER A 103 15.16 0.25 10.30
C SER A 103 14.25 -0.17 9.14
N SER A 104 14.68 0.05 7.90
CA SER A 104 13.90 -0.40 6.74
C SER A 104 13.68 -1.92 6.74
N ALA A 105 14.68 -2.69 7.19
CA ALA A 105 14.56 -4.14 7.28
C ALA A 105 13.48 -4.58 8.28
N ALA A 106 13.35 -3.87 9.40
CA ALA A 106 12.28 -4.13 10.37
C ALA A 106 10.89 -3.87 9.77
N VAL A 107 10.74 -2.78 9.04
CA VAL A 107 9.47 -2.42 8.38
C VAL A 107 9.11 -3.42 7.28
N ASP A 108 10.09 -3.91 6.53
CA ASP A 108 9.90 -4.95 5.52
C ASP A 108 9.43 -6.26 6.17
N GLU A 109 10.02 -6.65 7.31
CA GLU A 109 9.61 -7.85 8.05
C GLU A 109 8.20 -7.71 8.63
N VAL A 110 7.87 -6.56 9.23
CA VAL A 110 6.50 -6.25 9.69
C VAL A 110 5.50 -6.36 8.52
N THR A 111 5.83 -5.76 7.38
CA THR A 111 4.97 -5.80 6.19
C THR A 111 4.80 -7.23 5.68
N ARG A 112 5.86 -8.04 5.72
CA ARG A 112 5.82 -9.46 5.36
C ARG A 112 4.89 -10.25 6.27
N VAL A 113 5.00 -10.06 7.58
CA VAL A 113 4.15 -10.75 8.56
C VAL A 113 2.69 -10.35 8.41
N LEU A 114 2.40 -9.06 8.24
CA LEU A 114 1.05 -8.56 7.98
C LEU A 114 0.48 -9.12 6.65
N GLY A 115 1.33 -9.30 5.64
CA GLY A 115 0.95 -9.91 4.37
C GLY A 115 0.59 -11.40 4.47
N ILE A 116 1.06 -12.11 5.49
CA ILE A 116 0.71 -13.51 5.76
C ILE A 116 -0.63 -13.61 6.48
N SER A 117 -0.90 -12.71 7.43
CA SER A 117 -2.12 -12.70 8.25
C SER A 117 -3.35 -12.18 7.47
N LYS A 118 -3.66 -12.83 6.33
CA LYS A 118 -4.67 -12.37 5.37
C LYS A 118 -6.11 -12.45 5.88
N ASP A 119 -6.35 -13.23 6.91
CA ASP A 119 -7.68 -13.40 7.50
C ASP A 119 -8.07 -12.18 8.33
N VAL A 120 -7.09 -11.56 8.98
CA VAL A 120 -7.28 -10.38 9.84
C VAL A 120 -6.88 -9.09 9.11
N VAL A 121 -5.79 -9.10 8.31
CA VAL A 121 -5.27 -7.91 7.64
C VAL A 121 -5.71 -7.88 6.18
N LEU A 122 -6.55 -6.93 5.81
CA LEU A 122 -6.95 -6.69 4.42
C LEU A 122 -5.82 -6.03 3.63
N ARG A 123 -5.17 -5.03 4.22
CA ARG A 123 -4.08 -4.28 3.60
C ARG A 123 -3.15 -3.67 4.65
N ALA A 124 -1.87 -3.62 4.34
CA ALA A 124 -0.88 -2.90 5.11
C ALA A 124 -0.04 -2.03 4.18
N MET A 125 0.23 -0.79 4.58
CA MET A 125 0.99 0.17 3.80
C MET A 125 1.95 0.93 4.72
N PRO A 126 3.27 0.74 4.60
CA PRO A 126 4.26 1.54 5.30
C PRO A 126 4.53 2.84 4.54
N PHE A 127 4.60 3.93 5.25
CA PHE A 127 4.99 5.25 4.76
C PHE A 127 6.21 5.73 5.55
N ARG A 128 7.17 6.31 4.86
CA ARG A 128 8.28 6.98 5.52
C ARG A 128 7.86 8.42 5.81
N LEU A 129 7.98 8.83 7.06
CA LEU A 129 7.74 10.20 7.49
C LEU A 129 9.02 11.03 7.35
N SER A 130 8.85 12.34 7.26
CA SER A 130 9.92 13.30 7.52
C SER A 130 10.03 13.54 9.03
N GLU A 131 11.15 14.10 9.47
CA GLU A 131 11.35 14.43 10.89
C GLU A 131 10.30 15.43 11.39
N SER A 132 9.94 16.41 10.56
CA SER A 132 8.91 17.40 10.90
C SER A 132 7.51 16.79 11.05
N GLU A 133 7.16 15.81 10.24
CA GLU A 133 5.90 15.06 10.36
C GLU A 133 5.88 14.19 11.61
N LEU A 134 7.02 13.57 11.94
CA LEU A 134 7.14 12.81 13.17
C LEU A 134 6.94 13.69 14.41
N GLU A 135 7.56 14.88 14.44
CA GLU A 135 7.37 15.84 15.52
C GLU A 135 5.92 16.30 15.64
N ALA A 136 5.25 16.55 14.50
CA ALA A 136 3.85 16.90 14.48
C ALA A 136 2.96 15.77 15.03
N VAL A 137 3.26 14.50 14.68
CA VAL A 137 2.54 13.34 15.22
C VAL A 137 2.81 13.17 16.71
N LYS A 138 4.04 13.35 17.17
CA LYS A 138 4.40 13.29 18.60
C LYS A 138 3.69 14.37 19.42
N ALA A 139 3.50 15.56 18.85
CA ALA A 139 2.87 16.69 19.53
C ALA A 139 1.33 16.60 19.54
N ASN A 140 0.72 16.16 18.45
CA ASN A 140 -0.72 16.27 18.23
C ASN A 140 -1.42 14.90 18.07
N GLY A 141 -0.66 13.80 18.05
CA GLY A 141 -1.15 12.48 17.63
C GLY A 141 -1.37 12.40 16.12
N VAL A 142 -1.77 11.22 15.65
CA VAL A 142 -2.16 11.02 14.24
C VAL A 142 -3.56 11.61 14.03
N PRO A 143 -3.74 12.62 13.16
CA PRO A 143 -5.03 13.24 12.96
C PRO A 143 -6.01 12.22 12.37
N VAL A 144 -7.13 12.04 13.04
CA VAL A 144 -8.24 11.21 12.50
C VAL A 144 -8.88 12.03 11.37
N PRO A 145 -8.93 11.53 10.14
CA PRO A 145 -9.62 12.24 9.06
C PRO A 145 -11.07 12.45 9.44
N VAL A 146 -11.53 13.68 9.34
CA VAL A 146 -12.97 13.99 9.45
C VAL A 146 -13.63 13.45 8.19
N ASP A 147 -14.60 12.53 8.34
CA ASP A 147 -15.36 12.06 7.20
C ASP A 147 -16.30 13.18 6.75
N ASP A 148 -15.88 13.99 5.79
CA ASP A 148 -16.71 14.98 5.12
C ASP A 148 -17.74 14.34 4.17
N HIS A 149 -17.73 13.03 4.05
CA HIS A 149 -18.76 12.29 3.37
C HIS A 149 -19.85 11.96 4.39
N PRO A 150 -21.02 12.66 4.34
CA PRO A 150 -22.19 12.19 5.06
C PRO A 150 -22.37 10.73 4.64
N ALA A 151 -22.59 9.85 5.63
CA ALA A 151 -22.87 8.45 5.37
C ALA A 151 -24.10 8.42 4.44
N GLU A 152 -23.84 8.48 3.14
CA GLU A 152 -24.87 8.15 2.18
C GLU A 152 -25.21 6.70 2.48
N GLU A 153 -26.35 6.52 3.13
CA GLU A 153 -27.01 5.23 3.20
C GLU A 153 -27.11 4.74 1.76
N ARG A 154 -26.12 3.92 1.37
CA ARG A 154 -26.17 3.25 0.09
C ARG A 154 -27.47 2.46 0.13
N PRO A 155 -28.46 2.78 -0.71
CA PRO A 155 -29.72 2.08 -0.65
C PRO A 155 -29.40 0.59 -0.82
N ARG A 156 -29.71 -0.19 0.21
CA ARG A 156 -29.64 -1.64 0.15
C ARG A 156 -30.44 -2.03 -1.06
N GLY A 157 -29.75 -2.44 -2.13
CA GLY A 157 -30.33 -2.75 -3.41
C GLY A 157 -31.49 -3.72 -3.20
N GLY A 158 -32.69 -3.16 -3.26
CA GLY A 158 -33.92 -3.92 -3.21
C GLY A 158 -33.86 -4.91 -4.36
N ARG A 159 -33.82 -6.19 -4.04
CA ARG A 159 -34.08 -7.27 -4.99
C ARG A 159 -35.51 -7.06 -5.49
N GLY A 160 -35.66 -6.25 -6.54
CA GLY A 160 -36.86 -6.14 -7.31
C GLY A 160 -37.16 -7.48 -7.98
N GLY A 161 -37.96 -8.33 -7.32
CA GLY A 161 -38.52 -9.51 -7.92
C GLY A 161 -39.53 -9.13 -8.98
N GLY A 162 -39.09 -8.95 -10.22
CA GLY A 162 -39.94 -8.84 -11.39
C GLY A 162 -40.56 -10.19 -11.72
N ARG A 163 -41.69 -10.51 -11.14
CA ARG A 163 -42.57 -11.55 -11.66
C ARG A 163 -43.24 -11.02 -12.92
N GLY A 164 -42.67 -11.31 -14.07
CA GLY A 164 -43.32 -11.19 -15.37
C GLY A 164 -44.44 -12.19 -15.52
N GLY A 165 -45.69 -11.75 -15.40
CA GLY A 165 -46.88 -12.53 -15.71
C GLY A 165 -46.98 -12.76 -17.22
N GLY A 166 -46.75 -13.98 -17.71
CA GLY A 166 -47.01 -14.40 -19.05
C GLY A 166 -48.50 -14.65 -19.26
N GLY A 167 -49.20 -13.72 -19.94
CA GLY A 167 -50.58 -13.89 -20.38
C GLY A 167 -50.71 -14.96 -21.46
N GLY A 168 -51.36 -16.08 -21.12
CA GLY A 168 -51.77 -17.09 -22.09
C GLY A 168 -52.89 -16.56 -22.96
N ARG A 169 -52.66 -16.49 -24.29
CA ARG A 169 -53.73 -16.34 -25.29
C ARG A 169 -54.20 -17.73 -25.68
N ARG A 170 -55.44 -18.08 -25.20
CA ARG A 170 -56.26 -19.13 -25.80
C ARG A 170 -56.64 -18.68 -27.21
N ARG A 171 -56.38 -19.50 -28.18
CA ARG A 171 -57.04 -19.50 -29.48
C ARG A 171 -58.00 -20.69 -29.54
N ASP A 172 -59.27 -20.37 -29.53
CA ASP A 172 -60.35 -21.24 -29.99
C ASP A 172 -60.28 -21.32 -31.51
N ARG A 173 -60.16 -22.50 -32.05
CA ARG A 173 -60.90 -23.16 -33.18
C ARG A 173 -60.10 -24.29 -33.70
#